data_9580819fff98bb4a21549319d5448488
#
_entry.id   9580819fff98bb4a21549319d5448488
#
_cell.length_a   1.000
_cell.length_b   1.000
_cell.length_c   1.000
_cell.angle_alpha   90.00
_cell.angle_beta   90.00
_cell.angle_gamma   90.00
#
_symmetry.space_group_name_H-M   'P 1'
#
loop_
_entity.id
_entity.type
_entity.pdbx_description
1 polymer ?
#
loop_
_entity_poly.entity_id
_entity_poly.type
_entity_poly.pdbx_seq_one_letter_code
_entity_poly.pdbx_strand_id
1 'polypeptide(L)'
;MNEIELKSLAKINLGLDVLGRRENGYHDVRMVMQSIYLHDEVKIEKKRREGIEIVSNLRFLPIGEGNIAYKAAHMLIEEFSLEGGVRITLNKHIPVAAGLAGGSSNAAAVLFGMNRLFRLGLSKEELMELSLIHI
;
A
#
# COMPACT_ATOMS: atom_id res chain seq x y z
N MET A 1 -5.45 -15.61 15.00
CA MET A 1 -5.87 -14.69 13.92
C MET A 1 -5.49 -15.29 12.59
N ASN A 2 -6.48 -15.54 11.72
CA ASN A 2 -6.25 -16.11 10.40
C ASN A 2 -6.45 -15.10 9.26
N GLU A 3 -7.03 -13.97 9.57
CA GLU A 3 -7.26 -12.90 8.61
C GLU A 3 -7.24 -11.54 9.27
N ILE A 4 -7.02 -10.51 8.47
CA ILE A 4 -7.06 -9.13 8.90
C ILE A 4 -7.66 -8.27 7.80
N GLU A 5 -8.48 -7.29 8.19
CA GLU A 5 -9.06 -6.32 7.28
C GLU A 5 -8.54 -4.94 7.62
N LEU A 6 -8.19 -4.17 6.58
CA LEU A 6 -7.65 -2.83 6.74
C LEU A 6 -8.29 -1.89 5.73
N LYS A 7 -8.31 -0.61 6.08
CA LYS A 7 -8.67 0.47 5.16
C LYS A 7 -7.40 1.10 4.66
N SER A 8 -7.28 1.16 3.34
CA SER A 8 -6.14 1.77 2.67
C SER A 8 -6.57 3.15 2.17
N LEU A 9 -6.17 4.19 2.87
CA LEU A 9 -6.65 5.54 2.64
C LEU A 9 -5.97 6.21 1.45
N ALA A 10 -6.76 6.97 0.69
CA ALA A 10 -6.25 7.81 -0.38
C ALA A 10 -5.66 9.09 0.18
N LYS A 11 -4.79 9.72 -0.60
CA LYS A 11 -4.22 11.03 -0.29
C LYS A 11 -4.45 11.95 -1.48
N ILE A 12 -4.76 13.21 -1.19
CA ILE A 12 -4.90 14.25 -2.22
C ILE A 12 -4.15 15.50 -1.83
N ASN A 13 -3.82 16.31 -2.83
CA ASN A 13 -3.37 17.67 -2.61
C ASN A 13 -4.60 18.54 -2.43
N LEU A 14 -4.83 19.07 -1.22
CA LEU A 14 -5.97 19.93 -0.94
C LEU A 14 -5.76 21.38 -1.33
N GLY A 15 -4.53 21.79 -1.49
CA GLY A 15 -4.21 23.15 -1.90
C GLY A 15 -2.83 23.20 -2.54
N LEU A 16 -2.76 23.87 -3.67
CA LEU A 16 -1.51 24.21 -4.30
C LEU A 16 -1.53 25.71 -4.51
N ASP A 17 -0.93 26.44 -3.57
CA ASP A 17 -0.88 27.90 -3.62
C ASP A 17 0.45 28.36 -4.18
N VAL A 18 0.39 29.18 -5.22
CA VAL A 18 1.57 29.90 -5.69
C VAL A 18 1.67 31.15 -4.85
N LEU A 19 2.60 31.16 -3.89
CA LEU A 19 2.72 32.22 -2.89
C LEU A 19 3.33 33.54 -3.44
N GLY A 20 3.93 33.44 -4.60
CA GLY A 20 4.52 34.60 -5.24
C GLY A 20 5.66 34.20 -6.17
N ARG A 21 6.14 35.19 -6.92
CA ARG A 21 7.25 34.96 -7.83
C ARG A 21 8.52 35.54 -7.21
N ARG A 22 9.52 34.70 -7.06
CA ARG A 22 10.83 35.14 -6.57
C ARG A 22 11.57 35.98 -7.61
N GLU A 23 12.51 36.81 -7.17
CA GLU A 23 13.34 37.63 -8.04
C GLU A 23 14.08 36.80 -9.11
N ASN A 24 14.45 35.59 -8.80
CA ASN A 24 15.11 34.68 -9.74
C ASN A 24 14.16 34.01 -10.76
N GLY A 25 12.90 34.43 -10.78
CA GLY A 25 11.90 33.89 -11.70
C GLY A 25 11.14 32.64 -11.22
N TYR A 26 11.54 32.05 -10.10
CA TYR A 26 10.82 30.92 -9.52
C TYR A 26 9.61 31.39 -8.72
N HIS A 27 8.62 30.51 -8.59
CA HIS A 27 7.45 30.75 -7.77
C HIS A 27 7.57 29.99 -6.46
N ASP A 28 7.17 30.62 -5.36
CA ASP A 28 6.99 29.92 -4.10
C ASP A 28 5.68 29.13 -4.17
N VAL A 29 5.75 27.87 -3.81
CA VAL A 29 4.60 26.97 -3.86
C VAL A 29 4.42 26.32 -2.50
N ARG A 30 3.20 26.36 -1.99
CA ARG A 30 2.82 25.61 -0.81
C ARG A 30 1.83 24.52 -1.20
N MET A 31 2.13 23.30 -0.79
CA MET A 31 1.32 22.14 -1.06
C MET A 31 0.79 21.56 0.25
N VAL A 32 -0.51 21.36 0.32
CA VAL A 32 -1.15 20.75 1.48
C VAL A 32 -1.60 19.35 1.09
N MET A 33 -1.04 18.36 1.77
CA MET A 33 -1.39 16.95 1.59
C MET A 33 -2.25 16.52 2.76
N GLN A 34 -3.35 15.84 2.47
CA GLN A 34 -4.24 15.32 3.51
C GLN A 34 -4.78 13.96 3.10
N SER A 35 -4.87 13.04 4.07
CA SER A 35 -5.57 11.79 3.88
C SER A 35 -7.08 12.08 3.86
N ILE A 36 -7.80 11.46 2.93
CA ILE A 36 -9.24 11.59 2.81
C ILE A 36 -9.92 10.26 3.15
N TYR A 37 -11.22 10.29 3.40
CA TYR A 37 -11.94 9.09 3.77
C TYR A 37 -12.16 8.11 2.61
N LEU A 38 -11.92 8.52 1.38
CA LEU A 38 -11.92 7.60 0.24
C LEU A 38 -10.84 6.55 0.47
N HIS A 39 -11.22 5.28 0.46
CA HIS A 39 -10.30 4.20 0.79
C HIS A 39 -10.59 2.94 -0.03
N ASP A 40 -9.59 2.12 -0.15
CA ASP A 40 -9.76 0.73 -0.59
C ASP A 40 -9.89 -0.15 0.64
N GLU A 41 -10.54 -1.27 0.48
CA GLU A 41 -10.59 -2.30 1.52
C GLU A 41 -9.57 -3.37 1.18
N VAL A 42 -8.73 -3.71 2.14
CA VAL A 42 -7.68 -4.72 2.00
C VAL A 42 -7.94 -5.82 3.02
N LYS A 43 -8.13 -7.03 2.54
CA LYS A 43 -8.28 -8.20 3.39
C LYS A 43 -7.14 -9.17 3.11
N ILE A 44 -6.46 -9.62 4.15
CA ILE A 44 -5.37 -10.57 4.04
C ILE A 44 -5.75 -11.82 4.81
N GLU A 45 -5.76 -12.95 4.13
CA GLU A 45 -6.11 -14.25 4.72
C GLU A 45 -4.91 -15.19 4.62
N LYS A 46 -4.60 -15.89 5.71
CA LYS A 46 -3.59 -16.95 5.69
C LYS A 46 -4.11 -18.13 4.90
N LYS A 47 -3.25 -18.72 4.10
CA LYS A 47 -3.52 -19.94 3.35
C LYS A 47 -2.52 -21.02 3.74
N ARG A 48 -2.95 -22.27 3.75
CA ARG A 48 -2.04 -23.41 3.96
C ARG A 48 -1.14 -23.62 2.75
N ARG A 49 -1.69 -23.41 1.56
CA ARG A 49 -0.98 -23.58 0.29
C ARG A 49 -0.05 -22.38 0.08
N GLU A 50 1.17 -22.65 -0.34
CA GLU A 50 2.13 -21.60 -0.69
C GLU A 50 1.64 -20.74 -1.85
N GLY A 51 2.10 -19.51 -1.89
CA GLY A 51 1.82 -18.57 -2.94
C GLY A 51 0.99 -17.39 -2.47
N ILE A 52 0.93 -16.39 -3.33
CA ILE A 52 0.21 -15.15 -3.10
C ILE A 52 -0.89 -15.06 -4.14
N GLU A 53 -2.13 -14.99 -3.67
CA GLU A 53 -3.29 -14.82 -4.52
C GLU A 53 -3.82 -13.41 -4.36
N ILE A 54 -3.96 -12.69 -5.46
CA ILE A 54 -4.58 -11.36 -5.47
C ILE A 54 -5.98 -11.50 -6.06
N VAL A 55 -6.96 -11.03 -5.31
CA VAL A 55 -8.36 -10.97 -5.74
C VAL A 55 -8.78 -9.50 -5.73
N SER A 56 -9.38 -9.01 -6.80
CA SER A 56 -9.81 -7.63 -6.90
C SER A 56 -11.13 -7.52 -7.64
N ASN A 57 -11.87 -6.45 -7.34
CA ASN A 57 -13.06 -6.07 -8.08
C ASN A 57 -12.71 -5.47 -9.45
N LEU A 58 -11.44 -5.14 -9.71
CA LEU A 58 -10.97 -4.60 -10.99
C LEU A 58 -10.23 -5.67 -11.80
N ARG A 59 -10.80 -6.04 -12.95
CA ARG A 59 -10.23 -7.11 -13.79
C ARG A 59 -8.88 -6.76 -14.41
N PHE A 60 -8.63 -5.49 -14.67
CA PHE A 60 -7.40 -5.04 -15.30
C PHE A 60 -6.23 -4.88 -14.32
N LEU A 61 -6.48 -5.00 -13.02
CA LEU A 61 -5.44 -4.86 -12.02
C LEU A 61 -4.50 -6.06 -12.09
N PRO A 62 -3.17 -5.85 -12.13
CA PRO A 62 -2.22 -6.96 -12.11
C PRO A 62 -2.42 -7.83 -10.86
N ILE A 63 -2.29 -9.14 -11.04
CA ILE A 63 -2.45 -10.13 -9.95
C ILE A 63 -1.12 -10.76 -9.53
N GLY A 64 -0.02 -10.33 -10.10
CA GLY A 64 1.34 -10.82 -9.81
C GLY A 64 2.27 -9.66 -9.50
N GLU A 65 3.53 -9.81 -9.88
CA GLU A 65 4.60 -8.85 -9.58
C GLU A 65 4.36 -7.43 -10.08
N GLY A 66 3.46 -7.24 -11.04
CA GLY A 66 3.05 -5.92 -11.48
C GLY A 66 2.23 -5.16 -10.46
N ASN A 67 1.80 -5.80 -9.38
CA ASN A 67 1.03 -5.20 -8.31
C ASN A 67 1.93 -4.99 -7.09
N ILE A 68 2.04 -3.74 -6.60
CA ILE A 68 2.92 -3.46 -5.47
C ILE A 68 2.46 -4.12 -4.17
N ALA A 69 1.17 -4.37 -4.01
CA ALA A 69 0.67 -5.15 -2.87
C ALA A 69 1.21 -6.58 -2.90
N TYR A 70 1.27 -7.20 -4.08
CA TYR A 70 1.89 -8.51 -4.26
C TYR A 70 3.38 -8.47 -3.88
N LYS A 71 4.10 -7.47 -4.36
CA LYS A 71 5.53 -7.29 -4.03
C LYS A 71 5.75 -7.14 -2.54
N ALA A 72 4.90 -6.38 -1.86
CA ALA A 72 4.99 -6.20 -0.41
C ALA A 72 4.85 -7.52 0.33
N ALA A 73 3.84 -8.32 -0.02
CA ALA A 73 3.63 -9.63 0.59
C ALA A 73 4.78 -10.59 0.28
N HIS A 74 5.22 -10.62 -0.97
CA HIS A 74 6.32 -11.47 -1.41
C HIS A 74 7.60 -11.18 -0.63
N MET A 75 7.92 -9.90 -0.48
CA MET A 75 9.10 -9.46 0.26
C MET A 75 9.08 -9.98 1.70
N LEU A 76 7.96 -9.85 2.40
CA LEU A 76 7.86 -10.31 3.79
C LEU A 76 7.91 -11.83 3.90
N ILE A 77 7.28 -12.54 2.98
CA ILE A 77 7.32 -14.02 2.95
C ILE A 77 8.74 -14.50 2.77
N GLU A 78 9.48 -13.92 1.82
CA GLU A 78 10.87 -14.31 1.56
C GLU A 78 11.80 -13.91 2.72
N GLU A 79 11.68 -12.69 3.21
CA GLU A 79 12.57 -12.15 4.25
C GLU A 79 12.44 -12.92 5.56
N PHE A 80 11.23 -13.33 5.92
CA PHE A 80 10.96 -14.01 7.19
C PHE A 80 10.65 -15.49 7.06
N SER A 81 10.81 -16.03 5.86
CA SER A 81 10.57 -17.46 5.56
C SER A 81 9.22 -17.93 6.09
N LEU A 82 8.17 -17.18 5.78
CA LEU A 82 6.82 -17.48 6.26
C LEU A 82 6.27 -18.74 5.61
N GLU A 83 5.67 -19.61 6.42
CA GLU A 83 5.05 -20.84 5.93
C GLU A 83 3.68 -20.56 5.32
N GLY A 84 3.32 -21.35 4.30
CA GLY A 84 2.05 -21.23 3.61
C GLY A 84 2.03 -20.02 2.67
N GLY A 85 0.86 -19.47 2.48
CA GLY A 85 0.66 -18.35 1.59
C GLY A 85 -0.40 -17.40 2.12
N VAL A 86 -0.77 -16.45 1.29
CA VAL A 86 -1.80 -15.46 1.61
C VAL A 86 -2.71 -15.22 0.43
N ARG A 87 -3.98 -14.92 0.73
CA ARG A 87 -4.91 -14.34 -0.22
C ARG A 87 -5.12 -12.89 0.16
N ILE A 88 -4.86 -11.99 -0.77
CA ILE A 88 -5.06 -10.56 -0.59
C ILE A 88 -6.22 -10.14 -1.46
N THR A 89 -7.29 -9.70 -0.82
CA THR A 89 -8.47 -9.19 -1.51
C THR A 89 -8.43 -7.68 -1.48
N LEU A 90 -8.39 -7.07 -2.66
CA LEU A 90 -8.34 -5.63 -2.84
C LEU A 90 -9.67 -5.16 -3.41
N ASN A 91 -10.50 -4.59 -2.56
CA ASN A 91 -11.74 -3.97 -3.00
C ASN A 91 -11.45 -2.49 -3.28
N LYS A 92 -11.21 -2.19 -4.55
CA LYS A 92 -10.69 -0.90 -4.98
C LYS A 92 -11.81 0.11 -5.16
N HIS A 93 -11.70 1.23 -4.46
CA HIS A 93 -12.57 2.39 -4.60
C HIS A 93 -11.79 3.63 -5.01
N ILE A 94 -10.48 3.65 -4.76
CA ILE A 94 -9.62 4.75 -5.17
C ILE A 94 -9.34 4.61 -6.66
N PRO A 95 -9.58 5.66 -7.46
CA PRO A 95 -9.27 5.60 -8.89
C PRO A 95 -7.81 5.26 -9.15
N VAL A 96 -7.58 4.29 -10.04
CA VAL A 96 -6.23 3.85 -10.38
C VAL A 96 -5.56 4.93 -11.22
N ALA A 97 -4.28 5.20 -10.90
CA ALA A 97 -3.45 6.19 -11.60
C ALA A 97 -3.99 7.63 -11.56
N ALA A 98 -4.83 7.95 -10.58
CA ALA A 98 -5.39 9.29 -10.43
C ALA A 98 -4.54 10.21 -9.51
N GLY A 99 -3.33 9.82 -9.16
CA GLY A 99 -2.47 10.59 -8.26
C GLY A 99 -2.92 10.56 -6.80
N LEU A 100 -3.78 9.62 -6.42
CA LEU A 100 -4.32 9.50 -5.07
C LEU A 100 -3.57 8.47 -4.20
N ALA A 101 -2.44 7.99 -4.67
CA ALA A 101 -1.56 7.07 -3.96
C ALA A 101 -2.20 5.73 -3.57
N GLY A 102 -3.23 5.27 -4.32
CA GLY A 102 -3.97 4.06 -4.01
C GLY A 102 -3.09 2.81 -3.97
N GLY A 103 -2.21 2.63 -4.97
CA GLY A 103 -1.32 1.47 -5.03
C GLY A 103 -0.31 1.44 -3.89
N SER A 104 0.32 2.57 -3.61
CA SER A 104 1.27 2.70 -2.50
C SER A 104 0.60 2.48 -1.14
N SER A 105 -0.63 2.97 -1.00
CA SER A 105 -1.42 2.78 0.20
C SER A 105 -1.81 1.31 0.39
N ASN A 106 -2.14 0.60 -0.68
CA ASN A 106 -2.41 -0.84 -0.63
C ASN A 106 -1.17 -1.62 -0.19
N ALA A 107 0.00 -1.27 -0.74
CA ALA A 107 1.26 -1.90 -0.34
C ALA A 107 1.55 -1.67 1.15
N ALA A 108 1.36 -0.45 1.62
CA ALA A 108 1.54 -0.12 3.05
C ALA A 108 0.57 -0.91 3.93
N ALA A 109 -0.69 -1.03 3.51
CA ALA A 109 -1.68 -1.82 4.23
C ALA A 109 -1.29 -3.30 4.30
N VAL A 110 -0.74 -3.85 3.21
CA VAL A 110 -0.26 -5.24 3.19
C VAL A 110 0.92 -5.42 4.16
N LEU A 111 1.89 -4.52 4.15
CA LEU A 111 3.03 -4.59 5.07
C LEU A 111 2.56 -4.55 6.53
N PHE A 112 1.72 -3.60 6.84
CA PHE A 112 1.19 -3.43 8.18
C PHE A 112 0.33 -4.61 8.61
N GLY A 113 -0.56 -5.06 7.73
CA GLY A 113 -1.46 -6.17 8.00
C GLY A 113 -0.74 -7.49 8.19
N MET A 114 0.25 -7.79 7.35
CA MET A 114 1.04 -9.01 7.48
C MET A 114 1.92 -9.00 8.72
N ASN A 115 2.48 -7.85 9.07
CA ASN A 115 3.23 -7.70 10.30
C ASN A 115 2.40 -8.11 11.52
N ARG A 116 1.14 -7.70 11.57
CA ARG A 116 0.21 -8.07 12.65
C ARG A 116 -0.26 -9.52 12.53
N LEU A 117 -0.63 -9.94 11.33
CA LEU A 117 -1.20 -11.27 11.08
C LEU A 117 -0.21 -12.38 11.39
N PHE A 118 1.05 -12.20 11.04
CA PHE A 118 2.12 -13.18 11.26
C PHE A 118 2.95 -12.88 12.51
N ARG A 119 2.59 -11.86 13.26
CA ARG A 119 3.26 -11.47 14.52
C ARG A 119 4.76 -11.26 14.34
N LEU A 120 5.13 -10.50 13.33
CA LEU A 120 6.55 -10.29 13.02
C LEU A 120 7.24 -9.33 13.99
N GLY A 121 6.47 -8.49 14.68
CA GLY A 121 7.01 -7.58 15.70
C GLY A 121 7.86 -6.46 15.11
N LEU A 122 7.65 -6.12 13.84
CA LEU A 122 8.41 -5.07 13.18
C LEU A 122 7.84 -3.69 13.54
N SER A 123 8.74 -2.73 13.72
CA SER A 123 8.36 -1.34 13.89
C SER A 123 7.96 -0.74 12.54
N LYS A 124 7.28 0.40 12.59
CA LYS A 124 6.93 1.16 11.39
C LYS A 124 8.19 1.52 10.59
N GLU A 125 9.25 1.91 11.29
CA GLU A 125 10.53 2.29 10.69
C GLU A 125 11.17 1.10 9.99
N GLU A 126 11.16 -0.07 10.61
CA GLU A 126 11.68 -1.30 10.02
C GLU A 126 10.90 -1.71 8.76
N LEU A 127 9.58 -1.60 8.78
CA LEU A 127 8.75 -1.87 7.61
C LEU A 127 9.05 -0.89 6.47
N MET A 128 9.23 0.39 6.79
CA MET A 128 9.58 1.39 5.79
C MET A 128 10.94 1.13 5.17
N GLU A 129 11.92 0.74 5.99
CA GLU A 129 13.27 0.43 5.52
C GLU A 129 13.26 -0.77 4.56
N LEU A 130 12.56 -1.84 4.91
CA LEU A 130 12.40 -3.00 4.05
C LEU A 130 11.71 -2.63 2.73
N SER A 131 10.71 -1.79 2.79
CA SER A 131 9.98 -1.31 1.61
C SER A 131 10.88 -0.53 0.67
N LEU A 132 11.73 0.36 1.20
CA LEU A 132 12.67 1.15 0.39
C LEU A 132 13.70 0.27 -0.33
N ILE A 133 14.10 -0.83 0.28
CA ILE A 133 15.10 -1.73 -0.31
C ILE A 133 14.48 -2.65 -1.36
N HIS A 134 13.27 -3.14 -1.14
CA HIS A 134 12.68 -4.24 -1.91
C HIS A 134 11.52 -3.87 -2.82
N ILE A 135 10.92 -2.71 -2.65
CA ILE A 135 9.78 -2.23 -3.41
C ILE A 135 10.10 -0.90 -4.07
#